data_02dedbc3a3126f17135f83f1909b5c82
#
_entry.id   02dedbc3a3126f17135f83f1909b5c82
#
_cell.length_a   1.000
_cell.length_b   1.000
_cell.length_c   1.000
_cell.angle_alpha   90.00
_cell.angle_beta   90.00
_cell.angle_gamma   90.00
#
_symmetry.space_group_name_H-M   'P 1'
#
loop_
_entity.id
_entity.type
_entity.pdbx_description
1 polymer ?
#
loop_
_entity_poly.entity_id
_entity_poly.type
_entity_poly.pdbx_seq_one_letter_code
_entity_poly.pdbx_strand_id
1 'polypeptide(L)'
;MSGKIYPIGIQNFEKIRKGGYFYIDKTALVYQLVKTGSYYFLSRPRRFGKSLLISTLEAYFQGKRELFEGLAMEKLEKDWVKYPVLHLDLNTEKYDTPESLENKLNGALVEWEKIYGEEPSEKSLAMRFEGIIKRACQQEGQSVVILVDEYDKPMLQAIGDDVLQKSFRNTLKAFYGALKSQDGCIKFALLTGVTKFGKVSVFSDLNNLNDISMWNKYIDICGVSEQELYDNLDAELHEFANVQGVTYEEICVRLKEMYDGYHFTHNSKGMYNPFSLLLAFDRNEFKSYWFETGTPTYLVELLKKHHYDLHRMAHEETDEQVLNSIDSESTNPIPVIYQSGYLTIKGYDYRFGIYRLGFPNREVEEGFVRFLLPYYANVDKVESPFEIQKFVREVEAGDYESFFRRLQSFFSDIPYELARELELHYQNVLYIVCKLVGFYVKAEYHTSEGRVDMVLQTDKFIYIMEFKLNGTAEEALQQIEDKHYARPFETDSRKLFKIGVNFSAQTRNIEKWLVEN
;
A
#
# COMPACT_ATOMS: atom_id res chain seq x y z
N MET A 1 -26.09 9.53 18.22
CA MET A 1 -25.66 8.72 17.07
C MET A 1 -25.76 9.57 15.82
N SER A 2 -24.65 9.76 15.10
CA SER A 2 -24.71 10.43 13.81
C SER A 2 -25.60 9.60 12.89
N GLY A 3 -26.49 10.28 12.14
CA GLY A 3 -27.37 9.59 11.21
C GLY A 3 -26.69 9.20 9.88
N LYS A 4 -25.34 9.28 9.81
CA LYS A 4 -24.57 8.98 8.59
C LYS A 4 -24.47 7.48 8.37
N ILE A 5 -24.73 7.03 7.15
CA ILE A 5 -24.53 5.65 6.70
C ILE A 5 -23.26 5.60 5.87
N TYR A 6 -22.24 4.88 6.33
CA TYR A 6 -20.97 4.82 5.62
C TYR A 6 -21.01 3.85 4.44
N PRO A 7 -20.45 4.22 3.26
CA PRO A 7 -20.46 3.39 2.05
C PRO A 7 -19.36 2.31 2.07
N ILE A 8 -19.31 1.51 3.14
CA ILE A 8 -18.27 0.49 3.30
C ILE A 8 -18.40 -0.57 2.22
N GLY A 9 -17.34 -0.69 1.38
CA GLY A 9 -17.32 -1.62 0.26
C GLY A 9 -18.17 -1.20 -0.95
N ILE A 10 -18.78 -0.02 -0.95
CA ILE A 10 -19.56 0.51 -2.06
C ILE A 10 -18.68 1.40 -2.93
N GLN A 11 -18.53 1.06 -4.20
CA GLN A 11 -17.69 1.76 -5.18
C GLN A 11 -18.52 2.48 -6.25
N ASN A 12 -19.82 2.24 -6.31
CA ASN A 12 -20.72 2.81 -7.31
C ASN A 12 -21.31 4.13 -6.82
N PHE A 13 -21.00 5.22 -7.52
CA PHE A 13 -21.43 6.58 -7.18
C PHE A 13 -22.96 6.72 -7.16
N GLU A 14 -23.66 6.16 -8.17
CA GLU A 14 -25.12 6.21 -8.24
C GLU A 14 -25.77 5.53 -7.01
N LYS A 15 -25.23 4.35 -6.61
CA LYS A 15 -25.70 3.65 -5.41
C LYS A 15 -25.48 4.47 -4.14
N ILE A 16 -24.32 5.15 -4.03
CA ILE A 16 -24.03 6.04 -2.89
C ILE A 16 -25.04 7.19 -2.84
N ARG A 17 -25.25 7.89 -3.96
CA ARG A 17 -26.12 9.05 -4.02
C ARG A 17 -27.59 8.69 -3.80
N LYS A 18 -28.10 7.66 -4.48
CA LYS A 18 -29.50 7.21 -4.35
C LYS A 18 -29.78 6.57 -2.98
N GLY A 19 -28.79 5.93 -2.39
CA GLY A 19 -28.91 5.29 -1.08
C GLY A 19 -28.74 6.22 0.12
N GLY A 20 -28.42 7.51 -0.11
CA GLY A 20 -28.20 8.48 0.97
C GLY A 20 -26.97 8.18 1.82
N TYR A 21 -25.99 7.49 1.28
CA TYR A 21 -24.72 7.22 1.97
C TYR A 21 -23.88 8.48 2.11
N PHE A 22 -23.06 8.50 3.14
CA PHE A 22 -22.06 9.54 3.35
C PHE A 22 -21.10 9.62 2.18
N TYR A 23 -20.84 10.84 1.68
CA TYR A 23 -19.94 11.09 0.56
C TYR A 23 -19.15 12.37 0.79
N ILE A 24 -17.82 12.29 0.75
CA ILE A 24 -16.92 13.45 0.75
C ILE A 24 -16.82 13.97 -0.69
N ASP A 25 -17.26 15.20 -0.91
CA ASP A 25 -17.38 15.77 -2.24
C ASP A 25 -16.03 16.09 -2.88
N LYS A 26 -15.64 15.31 -3.87
CA LYS A 26 -14.45 15.52 -4.72
C LYS A 26 -14.81 16.07 -6.11
N THR A 27 -16.07 16.39 -6.35
CA THR A 27 -16.57 16.68 -7.70
C THR A 27 -16.02 17.97 -8.30
N ALA A 28 -15.54 18.92 -7.49
CA ALA A 28 -14.81 20.09 -7.99
C ALA A 28 -13.50 19.70 -8.69
N LEU A 29 -12.73 18.74 -8.11
CA LEU A 29 -11.51 18.23 -8.73
C LEU A 29 -11.81 17.39 -9.97
N VAL A 30 -12.88 16.60 -9.95
CA VAL A 30 -13.37 15.85 -11.11
C VAL A 30 -13.72 16.81 -12.26
N TYR A 31 -14.47 17.90 -11.99
CA TYR A 31 -14.77 18.92 -12.97
C TYR A 31 -13.52 19.55 -13.57
N GLN A 32 -12.55 19.90 -12.71
CA GLN A 32 -11.29 20.47 -13.16
C GLN A 32 -10.52 19.48 -14.05
N LEU A 33 -10.50 18.18 -13.70
CA LEU A 33 -9.84 17.13 -14.48
C LEU A 33 -10.43 17.04 -15.90
N VAL A 34 -11.75 16.97 -16.02
CA VAL A 34 -12.43 16.80 -17.32
C VAL A 34 -12.39 18.04 -18.21
N LYS A 35 -12.15 19.23 -17.64
CA LYS A 35 -12.04 20.49 -18.39
C LYS A 35 -10.61 20.86 -18.80
N THR A 36 -9.57 20.23 -18.23
CA THR A 36 -8.18 20.67 -18.44
C THR A 36 -7.33 19.74 -19.31
N GLY A 37 -7.83 18.57 -19.67
CA GLY A 37 -7.12 17.64 -20.56
C GLY A 37 -7.98 16.45 -20.94
N SER A 38 -7.39 15.51 -21.69
CA SER A 38 -8.13 14.38 -22.26
C SER A 38 -7.61 13.01 -21.83
N TYR A 39 -6.32 12.84 -21.60
CA TYR A 39 -5.73 11.54 -21.31
C TYR A 39 -5.01 11.56 -19.96
N TYR A 40 -5.47 10.73 -19.05
CA TYR A 40 -4.94 10.70 -17.68
C TYR A 40 -4.63 9.29 -17.19
N PHE A 41 -3.62 9.23 -16.34
CA PHE A 41 -3.24 8.05 -15.59
C PHE A 41 -3.22 8.38 -14.09
N LEU A 42 -3.78 7.51 -13.26
CA LEU A 42 -3.77 7.65 -11.80
C LEU A 42 -3.44 6.32 -11.12
N SER A 43 -2.33 6.27 -10.40
CA SER A 43 -2.08 5.20 -9.45
C SER A 43 -2.35 5.66 -8.01
N ARG A 44 -3.00 4.80 -7.23
CA ARG A 44 -3.21 4.96 -5.78
C ARG A 44 -3.22 3.58 -5.14
N PRO A 45 -2.82 3.45 -3.88
CA PRO A 45 -2.96 2.19 -3.16
C PRO A 45 -4.40 1.67 -3.20
N ARG A 46 -4.56 0.40 -2.87
CA ARG A 46 -5.89 -0.21 -2.76
C ARG A 46 -6.76 0.53 -1.74
N ARG A 47 -8.07 0.57 -1.96
CA ARG A 47 -9.06 1.18 -1.06
C ARG A 47 -9.00 2.69 -0.92
N PHE A 48 -8.32 3.40 -1.83
CA PHE A 48 -8.25 4.87 -1.85
C PHE A 48 -9.39 5.54 -2.62
N GLY A 49 -10.33 4.80 -3.21
CA GLY A 49 -11.50 5.36 -3.90
C GLY A 49 -11.32 5.54 -5.42
N LYS A 50 -10.35 4.86 -6.07
CA LYS A 50 -10.16 4.87 -7.54
C LYS A 50 -11.42 4.46 -8.30
N SER A 51 -12.00 3.33 -7.96
CA SER A 51 -13.23 2.81 -8.61
C SER A 51 -14.43 3.74 -8.38
N LEU A 52 -14.50 4.42 -7.23
CA LEU A 52 -15.51 5.45 -6.98
C LEU A 52 -15.29 6.67 -7.89
N LEU A 53 -14.05 7.10 -8.10
CA LEU A 53 -13.70 8.15 -9.06
C LEU A 53 -14.12 7.76 -10.48
N ILE A 54 -13.82 6.54 -10.93
CA ILE A 54 -14.26 6.00 -12.23
C ILE A 54 -15.79 6.05 -12.34
N SER A 55 -16.52 5.55 -11.33
CA SER A 55 -17.98 5.57 -11.32
C SER A 55 -18.58 6.98 -11.29
N THR A 56 -17.90 7.93 -10.63
CA THR A 56 -18.30 9.36 -10.62
C THR A 56 -18.14 9.98 -12.01
N LEU A 57 -17.01 9.71 -12.68
CA LEU A 57 -16.76 10.16 -14.06
C LEU A 57 -17.75 9.54 -15.04
N GLU A 58 -18.04 8.25 -14.90
CA GLU A 58 -19.04 7.56 -15.73
C GLU A 58 -20.41 8.22 -15.59
N ALA A 59 -20.88 8.49 -14.37
CA ALA A 59 -22.14 9.17 -14.11
C ALA A 59 -22.16 10.60 -14.71
N TYR A 60 -21.05 11.34 -14.59
CA TYR A 60 -20.91 12.67 -15.18
C TYR A 60 -21.00 12.64 -16.71
N PHE A 61 -20.23 11.79 -17.38
CA PHE A 61 -20.23 11.69 -18.82
C PHE A 61 -21.51 11.05 -19.40
N GLN A 62 -22.25 10.28 -18.60
CA GLN A 62 -23.60 9.83 -18.96
C GLN A 62 -24.67 10.93 -18.80
N GLY A 63 -24.30 12.13 -18.32
CA GLY A 63 -25.22 13.26 -18.15
C GLY A 63 -26.21 13.09 -17.00
N LYS A 64 -25.92 12.26 -15.99
CA LYS A 64 -26.79 11.97 -14.82
C LYS A 64 -26.76 13.11 -13.80
N ARG A 65 -27.22 14.30 -14.20
CA ARG A 65 -27.17 15.51 -13.39
C ARG A 65 -27.76 15.33 -11.98
N GLU A 66 -28.84 14.59 -11.86
CA GLU A 66 -29.57 14.35 -10.62
C GLU A 66 -28.69 13.72 -9.51
N LEU A 67 -27.64 12.98 -9.88
CA LEU A 67 -26.70 12.40 -8.92
C LEU A 67 -25.75 13.42 -8.30
N PHE A 68 -25.60 14.58 -8.92
CA PHE A 68 -24.69 15.65 -8.49
C PHE A 68 -25.40 16.76 -7.72
N GLU A 69 -26.69 16.64 -7.47
CA GLU A 69 -27.47 17.61 -6.70
C GLU A 69 -26.83 17.85 -5.32
N GLY A 70 -26.61 19.13 -5.00
CA GLY A 70 -25.96 19.55 -3.76
C GLY A 70 -24.43 19.43 -3.74
N LEU A 71 -23.80 18.88 -4.80
CA LEU A 71 -22.34 18.79 -4.92
C LEU A 71 -21.76 19.97 -5.70
N ALA A 72 -20.43 20.18 -5.56
CA ALA A 72 -19.74 21.29 -6.20
C ALA A 72 -19.90 21.30 -7.74
N MET A 73 -19.89 20.12 -8.38
CA MET A 73 -20.03 19.99 -9.83
C MET A 73 -21.36 20.53 -10.35
N GLU A 74 -22.44 20.42 -9.59
CA GLU A 74 -23.75 20.97 -10.01
C GLU A 74 -23.69 22.47 -10.29
N LYS A 75 -22.91 23.22 -9.49
CA LYS A 75 -22.72 24.66 -9.64
C LYS A 75 -21.76 25.02 -10.77
N LEU A 76 -20.78 24.14 -11.04
CA LEU A 76 -19.71 24.36 -12.00
C LEU A 76 -20.10 23.97 -13.43
N GLU A 77 -20.81 22.84 -13.61
CA GLU A 77 -21.22 22.33 -14.93
C GLU A 77 -22.57 22.94 -15.36
N LYS A 78 -22.65 23.39 -16.60
CA LYS A 78 -23.86 24.01 -17.14
C LYS A 78 -24.52 23.18 -18.23
N ASP A 79 -23.72 22.46 -19.02
CA ASP A 79 -24.18 21.86 -20.27
C ASP A 79 -24.64 20.42 -20.12
N TRP A 80 -24.08 19.68 -19.16
CA TRP A 80 -24.40 18.27 -18.87
C TRP A 80 -24.51 17.40 -20.12
N VAL A 81 -23.54 17.54 -21.03
CA VAL A 81 -23.50 16.80 -22.28
C VAL A 81 -23.33 15.31 -22.04
N LYS A 82 -24.12 14.49 -22.72
CA LYS A 82 -24.03 13.05 -22.69
C LYS A 82 -23.03 12.54 -23.72
N TYR A 83 -22.13 11.67 -23.30
CA TYR A 83 -21.11 11.02 -24.13
C TYR A 83 -21.25 9.50 -24.07
N PRO A 84 -20.90 8.76 -25.13
CA PRO A 84 -20.73 7.31 -25.06
C PRO A 84 -19.54 6.96 -24.14
N VAL A 85 -19.77 6.07 -23.16
CA VAL A 85 -18.75 5.66 -22.19
C VAL A 85 -18.42 4.18 -22.38
N LEU A 86 -17.15 3.89 -22.64
CA LEU A 86 -16.59 2.55 -22.67
C LEU A 86 -15.81 2.31 -21.36
N HIS A 87 -16.41 1.55 -20.44
CA HIS A 87 -15.84 1.25 -19.14
C HIS A 87 -15.29 -0.18 -19.13
N LEU A 88 -13.99 -0.34 -18.88
CA LEU A 88 -13.28 -1.61 -18.75
C LEU A 88 -12.79 -1.78 -17.31
N ASP A 89 -13.33 -2.75 -16.58
CA ASP A 89 -12.85 -3.16 -15.26
C ASP A 89 -12.08 -4.48 -15.36
N LEU A 90 -10.78 -4.44 -15.06
CA LEU A 90 -9.90 -5.63 -15.09
C LEU A 90 -9.80 -6.35 -13.73
N ASN A 91 -10.56 -5.92 -12.71
CA ASN A 91 -10.45 -6.50 -11.36
C ASN A 91 -11.15 -7.86 -11.20
N THR A 92 -12.09 -8.21 -12.06
CA THR A 92 -13.03 -9.33 -11.86
C THR A 92 -12.53 -10.69 -12.35
N GLU A 93 -11.31 -10.78 -12.91
CA GLU A 93 -10.77 -12.01 -13.49
C GLU A 93 -9.56 -12.52 -12.72
N LYS A 94 -9.27 -13.84 -12.84
CA LYS A 94 -8.03 -14.45 -12.42
C LYS A 94 -7.09 -14.58 -13.63
N TYR A 95 -5.94 -13.92 -13.55
CA TYR A 95 -4.97 -13.85 -14.64
C TYR A 95 -3.83 -14.86 -14.44
N ASP A 96 -4.08 -16.13 -14.70
CA ASP A 96 -3.13 -17.23 -14.55
C ASP A 96 -2.73 -17.90 -15.87
N THR A 97 -3.34 -17.52 -16.98
CA THR A 97 -2.97 -17.97 -18.34
C THR A 97 -3.04 -16.80 -19.33
N PRO A 98 -2.31 -16.86 -20.47
CA PRO A 98 -2.40 -15.82 -21.52
C PRO A 98 -3.83 -15.56 -21.98
N GLU A 99 -4.64 -16.61 -22.12
CA GLU A 99 -6.02 -16.55 -22.60
C GLU A 99 -6.95 -15.84 -21.60
N SER A 100 -6.63 -15.83 -20.32
CA SER A 100 -7.47 -15.19 -19.29
C SER A 100 -7.64 -13.69 -19.56
N LEU A 101 -6.58 -12.97 -19.94
CA LEU A 101 -6.64 -11.57 -20.32
C LEU A 101 -7.37 -11.39 -21.66
N GLU A 102 -7.08 -12.21 -22.64
CA GLU A 102 -7.75 -12.15 -23.96
C GLU A 102 -9.25 -12.36 -23.82
N ASN A 103 -9.67 -13.35 -23.02
CA ASN A 103 -11.09 -13.62 -22.74
C ASN A 103 -11.77 -12.45 -22.05
N LYS A 104 -11.09 -11.81 -21.08
CA LYS A 104 -11.64 -10.62 -20.39
C LYS A 104 -11.85 -9.45 -21.35
N LEU A 105 -10.85 -9.15 -22.17
CA LEU A 105 -10.94 -8.09 -23.18
C LEU A 105 -12.00 -8.42 -24.24
N ASN A 106 -12.03 -9.66 -24.71
CA ASN A 106 -13.04 -10.13 -25.67
C ASN A 106 -14.46 -9.98 -25.10
N GLY A 107 -14.67 -10.34 -23.83
CA GLY A 107 -15.98 -10.18 -23.19
C GLY A 107 -16.46 -8.72 -23.21
N ALA A 108 -15.58 -7.76 -22.87
CA ALA A 108 -15.89 -6.34 -22.93
C ALA A 108 -16.22 -5.87 -24.37
N LEU A 109 -15.42 -6.30 -25.34
CA LEU A 109 -15.66 -5.96 -26.75
C LEU A 109 -17.00 -6.49 -27.24
N VAL A 110 -17.37 -7.72 -26.93
CA VAL A 110 -18.67 -8.31 -27.31
C VAL A 110 -19.84 -7.49 -26.73
N GLU A 111 -19.74 -7.02 -25.47
CA GLU A 111 -20.80 -6.18 -24.89
C GLU A 111 -20.92 -4.83 -25.62
N TRP A 112 -19.81 -4.21 -25.99
CA TRP A 112 -19.83 -2.95 -26.75
C TRP A 112 -20.26 -3.16 -28.21
N GLU A 113 -19.90 -4.29 -28.85
CA GLU A 113 -20.35 -4.66 -30.19
C GLU A 113 -21.88 -4.87 -30.28
N LYS A 114 -22.50 -5.40 -29.23
CA LYS A 114 -23.97 -5.47 -29.17
C LYS A 114 -24.64 -4.09 -29.27
N ILE A 115 -23.94 -3.03 -28.81
CA ILE A 115 -24.48 -1.66 -28.80
C ILE A 115 -24.11 -0.96 -30.11
N TYR A 116 -22.83 -1.02 -30.52
CA TYR A 116 -22.28 -0.22 -31.62
C TYR A 116 -22.04 -1.00 -32.91
N GLY A 117 -22.33 -2.30 -32.92
CA GLY A 117 -22.13 -3.18 -34.05
C GLY A 117 -20.70 -3.73 -34.15
N GLU A 118 -20.52 -4.66 -35.09
CA GLU A 118 -19.24 -5.33 -35.41
C GLU A 118 -18.95 -5.29 -36.92
N GLU A 119 -17.67 -5.42 -37.27
CA GLU A 119 -17.22 -5.53 -38.67
C GLU A 119 -16.40 -6.81 -38.87
N PRO A 120 -16.75 -7.67 -39.87
CA PRO A 120 -16.05 -8.94 -40.08
C PRO A 120 -14.55 -8.83 -40.39
N SER A 121 -14.08 -7.65 -40.80
CA SER A 121 -12.67 -7.35 -41.08
C SER A 121 -11.83 -7.12 -39.82
N GLU A 122 -12.46 -6.84 -38.68
CA GLU A 122 -11.81 -6.55 -37.39
C GLU A 122 -11.42 -7.86 -36.69
N LYS A 123 -10.24 -8.40 -37.02
CA LYS A 123 -9.82 -9.75 -36.58
C LYS A 123 -9.13 -9.79 -35.21
N SER A 124 -8.48 -8.72 -34.78
CA SER A 124 -7.78 -8.65 -33.49
C SER A 124 -8.55 -7.84 -32.46
N LEU A 125 -8.26 -8.06 -31.17
CA LEU A 125 -8.83 -7.27 -30.06
C LEU A 125 -8.62 -5.78 -30.26
N ALA A 126 -7.42 -5.37 -30.72
CA ALA A 126 -7.10 -3.96 -31.00
C ALA A 126 -7.96 -3.40 -32.14
N MET A 127 -8.08 -4.11 -33.28
CA MET A 127 -8.91 -3.66 -34.41
C MET A 127 -10.38 -3.53 -34.03
N ARG A 128 -10.91 -4.48 -33.28
CA ARG A 128 -12.30 -4.43 -32.77
C ARG A 128 -12.51 -3.23 -31.86
N PHE A 129 -11.56 -2.96 -30.95
CA PHE A 129 -11.64 -1.81 -30.05
C PHE A 129 -11.61 -0.48 -30.82
N GLU A 130 -10.71 -0.35 -31.80
CA GLU A 130 -10.66 0.81 -32.70
C GLU A 130 -11.98 1.02 -33.46
N GLY A 131 -12.54 -0.05 -34.03
CA GLY A 131 -13.80 -0.03 -34.74
C GLY A 131 -14.98 0.38 -33.84
N ILE A 132 -15.05 -0.14 -32.62
CA ILE A 132 -16.07 0.24 -31.64
C ILE A 132 -15.98 1.73 -31.31
N ILE A 133 -14.78 2.27 -31.02
CA ILE A 133 -14.58 3.71 -30.73
C ILE A 133 -15.09 4.55 -31.90
N LYS A 134 -14.72 4.18 -33.13
CA LYS A 134 -15.13 4.90 -34.34
C LYS A 134 -16.65 4.87 -34.54
N ARG A 135 -17.27 3.69 -34.44
CA ARG A 135 -18.72 3.52 -34.60
C ARG A 135 -19.50 4.23 -33.51
N ALA A 136 -19.08 4.13 -32.23
CA ALA A 136 -19.71 4.84 -31.13
C ALA A 136 -19.67 6.36 -31.36
N CYS A 137 -18.52 6.90 -31.75
CA CYS A 137 -18.37 8.32 -32.08
C CYS A 137 -19.31 8.76 -33.23
N GLN A 138 -19.42 7.96 -34.29
CA GLN A 138 -20.27 8.26 -35.43
C GLN A 138 -21.77 8.16 -35.12
N GLN A 139 -22.19 7.13 -34.39
CA GLN A 139 -23.60 6.86 -34.05
C GLN A 139 -24.16 7.89 -33.07
N GLU A 140 -23.39 8.24 -32.05
CA GLU A 140 -23.83 9.18 -31.02
C GLU A 140 -23.60 10.65 -31.40
N GLY A 141 -22.79 10.92 -32.44
CA GLY A 141 -22.41 12.30 -32.83
C GLY A 141 -21.56 13.00 -31.77
N GLN A 142 -21.00 12.24 -30.83
CA GLN A 142 -20.18 12.71 -29.71
C GLN A 142 -18.93 11.87 -29.60
N SER A 143 -17.81 12.48 -29.19
CA SER A 143 -16.56 11.74 -28.90
C SER A 143 -16.74 10.79 -27.72
N VAL A 144 -16.00 9.69 -27.72
CA VAL A 144 -16.08 8.59 -26.76
C VAL A 144 -15.28 8.90 -25.49
N VAL A 145 -15.80 8.46 -24.36
CA VAL A 145 -15.08 8.44 -23.08
C VAL A 145 -14.63 7.03 -22.76
N ILE A 146 -13.37 6.87 -22.39
CA ILE A 146 -12.76 5.58 -22.07
C ILE A 146 -12.31 5.58 -20.61
N LEU A 147 -12.86 4.67 -19.80
CA LEU A 147 -12.56 4.53 -18.40
C LEU A 147 -12.03 3.11 -18.15
N VAL A 148 -10.81 3.00 -17.61
CA VAL A 148 -10.18 1.71 -17.31
C VAL A 148 -9.84 1.65 -15.83
N ASP A 149 -10.42 0.67 -15.12
CA ASP A 149 -10.10 0.43 -13.70
C ASP A 149 -9.19 -0.80 -13.56
N GLU A 150 -8.22 -0.70 -12.61
CA GLU A 150 -7.26 -1.76 -12.25
C GLU A 150 -6.46 -2.30 -13.47
N TYR A 151 -5.98 -1.38 -14.35
CA TYR A 151 -5.28 -1.74 -15.60
C TYR A 151 -4.07 -2.66 -15.39
N ASP A 152 -3.43 -2.59 -14.23
CA ASP A 152 -2.23 -3.32 -13.85
C ASP A 152 -2.50 -4.68 -13.19
N LYS A 153 -3.75 -5.02 -12.93
CA LYS A 153 -4.14 -6.27 -12.28
C LYS A 153 -3.57 -7.53 -12.96
N PRO A 154 -3.62 -7.68 -14.30
CA PRO A 154 -3.02 -8.83 -14.99
C PRO A 154 -1.52 -8.93 -14.72
N MET A 155 -0.81 -7.79 -14.80
CA MET A 155 0.63 -7.72 -14.60
C MET A 155 1.04 -8.05 -13.17
N LEU A 156 0.25 -7.58 -12.17
CA LEU A 156 0.49 -7.85 -10.76
C LEU A 156 0.30 -9.33 -10.40
N GLN A 157 -0.69 -9.99 -11.00
CA GLN A 157 -0.94 -11.42 -10.76
C GLN A 157 0.09 -12.32 -11.42
N ALA A 158 0.73 -11.86 -12.48
CA ALA A 158 1.78 -12.58 -13.19
C ALA A 158 3.21 -12.31 -12.62
N ILE A 159 3.34 -11.62 -11.48
CA ILE A 159 4.64 -11.41 -10.82
C ILE A 159 5.24 -12.78 -10.47
N GLY A 160 6.48 -13.01 -10.93
CA GLY A 160 7.18 -14.28 -10.78
C GLY A 160 7.10 -15.21 -12.02
N ASP A 161 6.27 -14.88 -13.01
CA ASP A 161 6.18 -15.54 -14.30
C ASP A 161 6.49 -14.56 -15.45
N ASP A 162 7.75 -14.48 -15.84
CA ASP A 162 8.24 -13.52 -16.86
C ASP A 162 7.61 -13.77 -18.24
N VAL A 163 7.27 -15.03 -18.57
CA VAL A 163 6.64 -15.40 -19.84
C VAL A 163 5.21 -14.88 -19.89
N LEU A 164 4.46 -15.10 -18.84
CA LEU A 164 3.08 -14.63 -18.71
C LEU A 164 3.03 -13.10 -18.67
N GLN A 165 3.92 -12.45 -17.91
CA GLN A 165 4.02 -10.98 -17.89
C GLN A 165 4.30 -10.38 -19.25
N LYS A 166 5.22 -10.99 -20.03
CA LYS A 166 5.52 -10.54 -21.38
C LYS A 166 4.32 -10.68 -22.31
N SER A 167 3.57 -11.78 -22.19
CA SER A 167 2.33 -12.00 -22.95
C SER A 167 1.31 -10.92 -22.64
N PHE A 168 0.99 -10.69 -21.35
CA PHE A 168 0.03 -9.66 -20.94
C PHE A 168 0.44 -8.26 -21.37
N ARG A 169 1.73 -7.93 -21.23
CA ARG A 169 2.29 -6.64 -21.68
C ARG A 169 2.02 -6.41 -23.18
N ASN A 170 2.30 -7.40 -24.00
CA ASN A 170 2.10 -7.30 -25.46
C ASN A 170 0.61 -7.14 -25.81
N THR A 171 -0.26 -7.91 -25.19
CA THR A 171 -1.71 -7.82 -25.39
C THR A 171 -2.26 -6.46 -24.98
N LEU A 172 -1.89 -5.95 -23.78
CA LEU A 172 -2.32 -4.63 -23.30
C LEU A 172 -1.75 -3.50 -24.16
N LYS A 173 -0.47 -3.58 -24.58
CA LYS A 173 0.14 -2.58 -25.45
C LYS A 173 -0.59 -2.47 -26.79
N ALA A 174 -0.89 -3.61 -27.42
CA ALA A 174 -1.64 -3.64 -28.66
C ALA A 174 -3.07 -3.07 -28.48
N PHE A 175 -3.75 -3.48 -27.41
CA PHE A 175 -5.12 -3.06 -27.12
C PHE A 175 -5.22 -1.54 -26.87
N TYR A 176 -4.36 -0.99 -26.01
CA TYR A 176 -4.36 0.44 -25.71
C TYR A 176 -3.80 1.32 -26.84
N GLY A 177 -3.16 0.75 -27.85
CA GLY A 177 -2.75 1.43 -29.08
C GLY A 177 -3.92 2.15 -29.78
N ALA A 178 -5.14 1.62 -29.62
CA ALA A 178 -6.38 2.23 -30.11
C ALA A 178 -6.62 3.65 -29.56
N LEU A 179 -6.16 3.97 -28.36
CA LEU A 179 -6.28 5.31 -27.77
C LEU A 179 -5.54 6.37 -28.57
N LYS A 180 -4.44 6.00 -29.21
CA LYS A 180 -3.66 6.89 -30.07
C LYS A 180 -4.21 6.96 -31.48
N SER A 181 -4.54 5.81 -32.07
CA SER A 181 -5.03 5.74 -33.44
C SER A 181 -6.40 6.41 -33.61
N GLN A 182 -7.23 6.46 -32.56
CA GLN A 182 -8.57 7.05 -32.54
C GLN A 182 -8.66 8.37 -31.77
N ASP A 183 -7.57 9.12 -31.61
CA ASP A 183 -7.50 10.38 -30.86
C ASP A 183 -8.61 11.37 -31.24
N GLY A 184 -8.91 11.51 -32.53
CA GLY A 184 -9.99 12.40 -33.01
C GLY A 184 -11.41 12.01 -32.57
N CYS A 185 -11.61 10.77 -32.11
CA CYS A 185 -12.89 10.26 -31.62
C CYS A 185 -12.97 10.16 -30.09
N ILE A 186 -11.90 10.53 -29.37
CA ILE A 186 -11.84 10.39 -27.91
C ILE A 186 -11.96 11.76 -27.24
N LYS A 187 -12.93 11.89 -26.35
CA LYS A 187 -13.13 13.08 -25.50
C LYS A 187 -12.25 13.04 -24.26
N PHE A 188 -12.19 11.88 -23.62
CA PHE A 188 -11.53 11.70 -22.34
C PHE A 188 -11.15 10.23 -22.14
N ALA A 189 -10.00 10.00 -21.56
CA ALA A 189 -9.58 8.68 -21.12
C ALA A 189 -8.92 8.77 -19.74
N LEU A 190 -9.32 7.91 -18.81
CA LEU A 190 -8.65 7.73 -17.51
C LEU A 190 -8.36 6.26 -17.29
N LEU A 191 -7.09 5.95 -17.01
CA LEU A 191 -6.64 4.63 -16.60
C LEU A 191 -6.24 4.69 -15.13
N THR A 192 -6.80 3.79 -14.31
CA THR A 192 -6.45 3.70 -12.90
C THR A 192 -5.82 2.36 -12.58
N GLY A 193 -4.94 2.34 -11.59
CA GLY A 193 -4.31 1.13 -11.08
C GLY A 193 -3.70 1.32 -9.69
N VAL A 194 -3.16 0.26 -9.15
CA VAL A 194 -2.37 0.30 -7.91
C VAL A 194 -0.94 0.73 -8.22
N THR A 195 -0.36 0.16 -9.27
CA THR A 195 1.03 0.36 -9.63
C THR A 195 1.17 1.02 -11.00
N LYS A 196 2.41 1.44 -11.30
CA LYS A 196 2.80 1.93 -12.64
C LYS A 196 3.44 0.80 -13.47
N PHE A 197 3.05 -0.44 -13.20
CA PHE A 197 3.60 -1.63 -13.83
C PHE A 197 3.45 -1.57 -15.35
N GLY A 198 4.58 -1.69 -16.03
CA GLY A 198 4.57 -1.61 -17.49
C GLY A 198 4.20 -0.25 -18.07
N LYS A 199 4.05 0.83 -17.25
CA LYS A 199 3.73 2.17 -17.77
C LYS A 199 4.66 2.58 -18.91
N VAL A 200 5.96 2.37 -18.74
CA VAL A 200 6.96 2.65 -19.77
C VAL A 200 6.83 1.73 -20.99
N SER A 201 6.47 0.47 -20.79
CA SER A 201 6.42 -0.53 -21.86
C SER A 201 5.03 -0.75 -22.47
N VAL A 202 3.95 -0.64 -21.69
CA VAL A 202 2.56 -0.75 -22.18
C VAL A 202 2.10 0.54 -22.85
N PHE A 203 2.48 1.69 -22.28
CA PHE A 203 2.08 3.01 -22.78
C PHE A 203 3.21 3.75 -23.49
N SER A 204 4.30 3.08 -23.89
CA SER A 204 5.41 3.70 -24.62
C SER A 204 4.97 4.49 -25.86
N ASP A 205 3.88 4.05 -26.48
CA ASP A 205 3.34 4.67 -27.68
C ASP A 205 2.27 5.75 -27.39
N LEU A 206 1.84 5.88 -26.10
CA LEU A 206 0.86 6.88 -25.64
C LEU A 206 1.56 8.09 -24.98
N ASN A 207 2.22 8.90 -25.79
CA ASN A 207 3.01 10.05 -25.29
C ASN A 207 2.12 11.18 -24.70
N ASN A 208 0.81 11.12 -24.92
CA ASN A 208 -0.17 12.08 -24.44
C ASN A 208 -0.81 11.73 -23.10
N LEU A 209 -0.44 10.62 -22.47
CA LEU A 209 -1.00 10.17 -21.20
C LEU A 209 -0.37 10.94 -20.02
N ASN A 210 -1.14 11.84 -19.40
CA ASN A 210 -0.73 12.64 -18.25
C ASN A 210 -0.84 11.85 -16.95
N ASP A 211 0.29 11.55 -16.32
CA ASP A 211 0.32 10.93 -15.00
C ASP A 211 0.05 11.97 -13.90
N ILE A 212 -1.11 11.89 -13.28
CA ILE A 212 -1.51 12.77 -12.18
C ILE A 212 -1.23 12.19 -10.80
N SER A 213 -0.59 11.02 -10.71
CA SER A 213 -0.36 10.32 -9.44
C SER A 213 0.49 11.12 -8.45
N MET A 214 1.50 11.86 -8.94
CA MET A 214 2.37 12.71 -8.13
C MET A 214 2.18 14.21 -8.42
N TRP A 215 1.03 14.60 -8.97
CA TRP A 215 0.77 15.98 -9.31
C TRP A 215 -0.02 16.70 -8.20
N ASN A 216 0.59 17.68 -7.54
CA ASN A 216 0.03 18.42 -6.41
C ASN A 216 -1.43 18.89 -6.60
N LYS A 217 -1.79 19.26 -7.84
CA LYS A 217 -3.13 19.71 -8.19
C LYS A 217 -4.24 18.67 -7.94
N TYR A 218 -3.91 17.36 -8.03
CA TYR A 218 -4.87 16.25 -7.95
C TYR A 218 -4.58 15.28 -6.80
N ILE A 219 -3.80 15.70 -5.80
CA ILE A 219 -3.49 14.84 -4.65
C ILE A 219 -4.76 14.40 -3.94
N ASP A 220 -5.67 15.34 -3.70
CA ASP A 220 -6.89 15.13 -2.93
C ASP A 220 -8.03 14.50 -3.74
N ILE A 221 -7.80 14.11 -5.01
CA ILE A 221 -8.84 13.50 -5.86
C ILE A 221 -9.31 12.13 -5.33
N CYS A 222 -8.44 11.44 -4.61
CA CYS A 222 -8.71 10.18 -3.89
C CYS A 222 -8.13 10.27 -2.48
N GLY A 223 -8.73 9.55 -1.54
CA GLY A 223 -8.34 9.61 -0.13
C GLY A 223 -9.17 10.64 0.66
N VAL A 224 -8.85 10.83 1.93
CA VAL A 224 -9.46 11.83 2.82
C VAL A 224 -8.35 12.67 3.43
N SER A 225 -8.41 13.99 3.24
CA SER A 225 -7.48 14.91 3.90
C SER A 225 -7.91 15.18 5.34
N GLU A 226 -6.98 15.67 6.18
CA GLU A 226 -7.27 16.04 7.55
C GLU A 226 -8.34 17.14 7.64
N GLN A 227 -8.31 18.11 6.70
CA GLN A 227 -9.33 19.16 6.62
C GLN A 227 -10.72 18.60 6.32
N GLU A 228 -10.80 17.68 5.35
CA GLU A 228 -12.08 17.02 5.02
C GLU A 228 -12.61 16.14 6.15
N LEU A 229 -11.73 15.54 6.94
CA LEU A 229 -12.10 14.82 8.16
C LEU A 229 -12.82 15.76 9.13
N TYR A 230 -12.23 16.91 9.46
CA TYR A 230 -12.83 17.86 10.38
C TYR A 230 -14.11 18.50 9.82
N ASP A 231 -14.11 18.89 8.54
CA ASP A 231 -15.26 19.54 7.91
C ASP A 231 -16.49 18.61 7.80
N ASN A 232 -16.28 17.29 7.72
CA ASN A 232 -17.35 16.34 7.45
C ASN A 232 -17.68 15.40 8.60
N LEU A 233 -16.77 15.14 9.55
CA LEU A 233 -16.90 14.10 10.56
C LEU A 233 -16.63 14.62 12.01
N ASP A 234 -16.75 15.92 12.26
CA ASP A 234 -16.47 16.50 13.56
C ASP A 234 -17.38 15.93 14.69
N ALA A 235 -18.67 15.81 14.42
CA ALA A 235 -19.62 15.20 15.38
C ALA A 235 -19.30 13.74 15.68
N GLU A 236 -18.87 13.00 14.66
CA GLU A 236 -18.44 11.60 14.76
C GLU A 236 -17.13 11.45 15.53
N LEU A 237 -16.21 12.43 15.41
CA LEU A 237 -14.99 12.48 16.22
C LEU A 237 -15.32 12.63 17.71
N HIS A 238 -16.27 13.48 18.07
CA HIS A 238 -16.75 13.62 19.44
C HIS A 238 -17.42 12.33 19.95
N GLU A 239 -18.25 11.68 19.13
CA GLU A 239 -18.89 10.40 19.48
C GLU A 239 -17.82 9.31 19.70
N PHE A 240 -16.85 9.20 18.80
CA PHE A 240 -15.77 8.21 18.90
C PHE A 240 -14.92 8.44 20.15
N ALA A 241 -14.56 9.69 20.47
CA ALA A 241 -13.84 10.03 21.68
C ALA A 241 -14.60 9.58 22.95
N ASN A 242 -15.91 9.86 23.00
CA ASN A 242 -16.77 9.43 24.10
C ASN A 242 -16.82 7.90 24.26
N VAL A 243 -16.96 7.16 23.16
CA VAL A 243 -17.00 5.68 23.20
C VAL A 243 -15.65 5.12 23.69
N GLN A 244 -14.55 5.71 23.25
CA GLN A 244 -13.21 5.30 23.67
C GLN A 244 -12.81 5.80 25.07
N GLY A 245 -13.59 6.69 25.69
CA GLY A 245 -13.29 7.27 27.01
C GLY A 245 -12.05 8.16 27.01
N VAL A 246 -11.80 8.88 25.91
CA VAL A 246 -10.64 9.77 25.71
C VAL A 246 -11.09 11.18 25.31
N THR A 247 -10.18 12.15 25.31
CA THR A 247 -10.47 13.50 24.84
C THR A 247 -10.59 13.57 23.32
N TYR A 248 -11.17 14.65 22.80
CA TYR A 248 -11.25 14.93 21.36
C TYR A 248 -9.85 15.02 20.73
N GLU A 249 -8.91 15.67 21.38
CA GLU A 249 -7.53 15.81 20.93
C GLU A 249 -6.83 14.44 20.86
N GLU A 250 -7.04 13.59 21.87
CA GLU A 250 -6.47 12.24 21.89
C GLU A 250 -7.02 11.35 20.78
N ILE A 251 -8.33 11.42 20.47
CA ILE A 251 -8.91 10.62 19.36
C ILE A 251 -8.36 11.07 18.02
N CYS A 252 -8.20 12.39 17.80
CA CYS A 252 -7.60 12.93 16.58
C CYS A 252 -6.15 12.47 16.40
N VAL A 253 -5.34 12.50 17.47
CA VAL A 253 -3.95 11.99 17.44
C VAL A 253 -3.93 10.51 17.12
N ARG A 254 -4.74 9.68 17.78
CA ARG A 254 -4.80 8.22 17.54
C ARG A 254 -5.25 7.88 16.11
N LEU A 255 -6.26 8.59 15.58
CA LEU A 255 -6.70 8.40 14.19
C LEU A 255 -5.58 8.76 13.20
N LYS A 256 -4.86 9.85 13.48
CA LYS A 256 -3.74 10.27 12.65
C LYS A 256 -2.60 9.25 12.66
N GLU A 257 -2.21 8.75 13.82
CA GLU A 257 -1.18 7.73 13.96
C GLU A 257 -1.56 6.41 13.27
N MET A 258 -2.85 6.03 13.35
CA MET A 258 -3.32 4.75 12.80
C MET A 258 -3.56 4.78 11.31
N TYR A 259 -4.14 5.86 10.74
CA TYR A 259 -4.73 5.79 9.39
C TYR A 259 -4.31 6.91 8.44
N ASP A 260 -3.64 7.98 8.94
CA ASP A 260 -3.10 9.07 8.11
C ASP A 260 -1.71 8.72 7.56
N GLY A 261 -1.08 9.66 6.90
CA GLY A 261 0.35 9.65 6.60
C GLY A 261 0.72 9.17 5.19
N TYR A 262 -0.23 8.91 4.31
CA TYR A 262 0.07 8.70 2.91
C TYR A 262 0.41 10.00 2.21
N HIS A 263 1.65 10.13 1.75
CA HIS A 263 2.14 11.28 0.99
C HIS A 263 2.41 10.87 -0.45
N PHE A 264 1.71 11.47 -1.40
CA PHE A 264 1.84 11.18 -2.83
C PHE A 264 2.83 12.09 -3.53
N THR A 265 3.23 13.19 -2.89
CA THR A 265 4.35 14.05 -3.30
C THR A 265 5.14 14.48 -2.07
N HIS A 266 6.35 14.97 -2.28
CA HIS A 266 7.20 15.45 -1.19
C HIS A 266 6.66 16.71 -0.47
N ASN A 267 5.74 17.44 -1.11
CA ASN A 267 5.11 18.65 -0.57
C ASN A 267 3.65 18.41 -0.11
N SER A 268 3.12 17.19 -0.23
CA SER A 268 1.74 16.92 0.18
C SER A 268 1.60 16.80 1.69
N LYS A 269 0.42 17.16 2.19
CA LYS A 269 -0.02 16.75 3.52
C LYS A 269 -0.33 15.24 3.51
N GLY A 270 -0.40 14.64 4.71
CA GLY A 270 -0.85 13.27 4.88
C GLY A 270 -2.29 13.07 4.41
N MET A 271 -2.58 11.88 3.90
CA MET A 271 -3.92 11.47 3.48
C MET A 271 -4.32 10.22 4.25
N TYR A 272 -5.55 10.21 4.77
CA TYR A 272 -6.15 9.02 5.36
C TYR A 272 -6.59 8.03 4.29
N ASN A 273 -6.41 6.74 4.56
CA ASN A 273 -7.08 5.71 3.78
C ASN A 273 -8.58 5.73 4.07
N PRO A 274 -9.45 5.97 3.07
CA PRO A 274 -10.89 6.10 3.30
C PRO A 274 -11.54 4.84 3.90
N PHE A 275 -11.07 3.66 3.50
CA PHE A 275 -11.65 2.39 3.92
C PHE A 275 -11.42 2.15 5.42
N SER A 276 -10.18 2.30 5.89
CA SER A 276 -9.84 2.14 7.30
C SER A 276 -10.50 3.21 8.16
N LEU A 277 -10.47 4.46 7.69
CA LEU A 277 -11.07 5.59 8.40
C LEU A 277 -12.57 5.39 8.61
N LEU A 278 -13.33 5.07 7.54
CA LEU A 278 -14.78 4.90 7.63
C LEU A 278 -15.18 3.68 8.47
N LEU A 279 -14.40 2.59 8.43
CA LEU A 279 -14.62 1.44 9.31
C LEU A 279 -14.34 1.75 10.77
N ALA A 280 -13.33 2.58 11.06
CA ALA A 280 -13.06 3.02 12.43
C ALA A 280 -14.23 3.83 13.00
N PHE A 281 -14.83 4.72 12.20
CA PHE A 281 -16.03 5.46 12.61
C PHE A 281 -17.28 4.59 12.72
N ASP A 282 -17.49 3.66 11.77
CA ASP A 282 -18.65 2.76 11.78
C ASP A 282 -18.69 1.88 13.03
N ARG A 283 -17.51 1.44 13.50
CA ARG A 283 -17.38 0.51 14.63
C ARG A 283 -16.94 1.19 15.93
N ASN A 284 -16.51 2.43 15.88
CA ASN A 284 -15.84 3.14 16.97
C ASN A 284 -14.67 2.33 17.56
N GLU A 285 -13.89 1.66 16.70
CA GLU A 285 -12.76 0.79 17.07
C GLU A 285 -11.54 1.04 16.20
N PHE A 286 -10.33 0.89 16.80
CA PHE A 286 -9.06 0.89 16.08
C PHE A 286 -8.63 -0.53 15.73
N LYS A 287 -8.50 -0.84 14.43
CA LYS A 287 -8.03 -2.13 13.90
C LYS A 287 -7.26 -1.95 12.59
N SER A 288 -6.52 -2.96 12.18
CA SER A 288 -5.80 -2.97 10.89
C SER A 288 -6.71 -3.38 9.73
N TYR A 289 -7.72 -2.56 9.43
CA TYR A 289 -8.78 -2.87 8.45
C TYR A 289 -8.28 -3.01 7.01
N TRP A 290 -7.35 -2.15 6.60
CA TRP A 290 -6.82 -2.17 5.24
C TRP A 290 -6.05 -3.46 4.95
N PHE A 291 -5.26 -3.90 5.92
CA PHE A 291 -4.41 -5.09 5.79
C PHE A 291 -5.24 -6.37 5.65
N GLU A 292 -6.38 -6.47 6.31
CA GLU A 292 -7.30 -7.61 6.24
C GLU A 292 -7.89 -7.81 4.83
N THR A 293 -7.88 -6.79 3.96
CA THR A 293 -8.49 -6.86 2.62
C THR A 293 -7.68 -7.57 1.55
N GLY A 294 -6.48 -8.00 1.86
CA GLY A 294 -5.65 -8.78 0.92
C GLY A 294 -4.18 -8.82 1.32
N THR A 295 -3.69 -10.01 1.56
CA THR A 295 -2.30 -10.29 1.92
C THR A 295 -1.42 -10.29 0.67
N PRO A 296 -0.33 -9.51 0.64
CA PRO A 296 0.54 -9.41 -0.52
C PRO A 296 1.59 -10.53 -0.54
N THR A 297 1.17 -11.78 -0.73
CA THR A 297 2.08 -12.94 -0.71
C THR A 297 3.24 -12.78 -1.69
N TYR A 298 2.97 -12.17 -2.85
CA TYR A 298 4.00 -11.87 -3.85
C TYR A 298 5.09 -10.92 -3.35
N LEU A 299 4.77 -10.00 -2.41
CA LEU A 299 5.79 -9.12 -1.82
C LEU A 299 6.79 -9.89 -0.95
N VAL A 300 6.32 -10.90 -0.22
CA VAL A 300 7.22 -11.75 0.58
C VAL A 300 8.17 -12.52 -0.33
N GLU A 301 7.66 -13.06 -1.44
CA GLU A 301 8.49 -13.74 -2.42
C GLU A 301 9.52 -12.81 -3.05
N LEU A 302 9.12 -11.57 -3.38
CA LEU A 302 10.06 -10.54 -3.85
C LEU A 302 11.14 -10.23 -2.81
N LEU A 303 10.75 -9.99 -1.55
CA LEU A 303 11.70 -9.69 -0.46
C LEU A 303 12.69 -10.84 -0.25
N LYS A 304 12.21 -12.10 -0.27
CA LYS A 304 13.05 -13.29 -0.16
C LYS A 304 13.96 -13.47 -1.37
N LYS A 305 13.41 -13.38 -2.59
CA LYS A 305 14.16 -13.53 -3.85
C LYS A 305 15.33 -12.54 -3.95
N HIS A 306 15.14 -11.33 -3.42
CA HIS A 306 16.15 -10.28 -3.47
C HIS A 306 16.95 -10.13 -2.18
N HIS A 307 16.79 -11.06 -1.22
CA HIS A 307 17.51 -11.04 0.06
C HIS A 307 17.47 -9.65 0.72
N TYR A 308 16.24 -9.08 0.78
CA TYR A 308 16.08 -7.71 1.22
C TYR A 308 16.25 -7.56 2.73
N ASP A 309 17.03 -6.57 3.15
CA ASP A 309 17.19 -6.18 4.54
C ASP A 309 15.97 -5.37 5.00
N LEU A 310 15.11 -5.98 5.82
CA LEU A 310 13.86 -5.38 6.29
C LEU A 310 14.08 -4.12 7.14
N HIS A 311 15.23 -4.00 7.83
CA HIS A 311 15.55 -2.82 8.61
C HIS A 311 15.64 -1.56 7.73
N ARG A 312 16.11 -1.69 6.49
CA ARG A 312 16.19 -0.58 5.53
C ARG A 312 14.84 -0.02 5.13
N MET A 313 13.76 -0.83 5.20
CA MET A 313 12.43 -0.44 4.72
C MET A 313 11.89 0.82 5.40
N ALA A 314 12.24 1.06 6.66
CA ALA A 314 11.82 2.24 7.41
C ALA A 314 12.60 3.53 7.01
N HIS A 315 13.71 3.39 6.28
CA HIS A 315 14.64 4.49 5.95
C HIS A 315 15.16 4.39 4.50
N GLU A 316 14.37 3.82 3.59
CA GLU A 316 14.77 3.61 2.20
C GLU A 316 14.92 4.95 1.47
N GLU A 317 16.01 5.10 0.72
CA GLU A 317 16.27 6.25 -0.13
C GLU A 317 16.24 5.84 -1.60
N THR A 318 15.61 6.66 -2.44
CA THR A 318 15.42 6.34 -3.85
C THR A 318 15.19 7.59 -4.69
N ASP A 319 15.40 7.48 -5.99
CA ASP A 319 15.08 8.55 -6.94
C ASP A 319 13.70 8.40 -7.59
N GLU A 320 13.30 9.43 -8.33
CA GLU A 320 11.99 9.44 -9.01
C GLU A 320 11.89 8.37 -10.11
N GLN A 321 12.98 8.02 -10.78
CA GLN A 321 12.97 7.02 -11.83
C GLN A 321 12.63 5.65 -11.24
N VAL A 322 13.27 5.29 -10.12
CA VAL A 322 12.99 4.07 -9.38
C VAL A 322 11.55 4.05 -8.89
N LEU A 323 11.03 5.16 -8.30
CA LEU A 323 9.64 5.23 -7.84
C LEU A 323 8.61 5.04 -8.97
N ASN A 324 8.95 5.45 -10.19
CA ASN A 324 8.08 5.38 -11.36
C ASN A 324 8.28 4.12 -12.21
N SER A 325 9.30 3.30 -11.95
CA SER A 325 9.60 2.10 -12.73
C SER A 325 9.25 0.82 -11.95
N ILE A 326 8.36 0.02 -12.50
CA ILE A 326 8.28 -1.39 -12.15
C ILE A 326 8.54 -2.15 -13.44
N ASP A 327 9.73 -2.73 -13.53
CA ASP A 327 10.10 -3.62 -14.64
C ASP A 327 10.23 -5.04 -14.12
N SER A 328 9.83 -6.03 -14.93
CA SER A 328 9.93 -7.46 -14.61
C SER A 328 11.36 -7.93 -14.34
N GLU A 329 12.34 -7.22 -14.90
CA GLU A 329 13.77 -7.49 -14.74
C GLU A 329 14.39 -6.76 -13.52
N SER A 330 13.62 -5.90 -12.83
CA SER A 330 14.12 -5.16 -11.68
C SER A 330 14.36 -6.08 -10.49
N THR A 331 15.58 -6.01 -9.96
CA THR A 331 15.97 -6.68 -8.71
C THR A 331 15.55 -5.91 -7.46
N ASN A 332 14.97 -4.72 -7.61
CA ASN A 332 14.59 -3.86 -6.50
C ASN A 332 13.10 -4.00 -6.17
N PRO A 333 12.71 -4.50 -4.98
CA PRO A 333 11.31 -4.64 -4.58
C PRO A 333 10.64 -3.32 -4.19
N ILE A 334 11.41 -2.25 -3.94
CA ILE A 334 10.93 -0.98 -3.40
C ILE A 334 9.86 -0.30 -4.24
N PRO A 335 9.95 -0.21 -5.59
CA PRO A 335 8.90 0.40 -6.40
C PRO A 335 7.54 -0.26 -6.20
N VAL A 336 7.52 -1.61 -6.15
CA VAL A 336 6.28 -2.38 -5.94
C VAL A 336 5.72 -2.15 -4.54
N ILE A 337 6.57 -2.16 -3.52
CA ILE A 337 6.17 -1.96 -2.12
C ILE A 337 5.62 -0.54 -1.91
N TYR A 338 6.30 0.48 -2.47
CA TYR A 338 5.84 1.88 -2.41
C TYR A 338 4.51 2.08 -3.12
N GLN A 339 4.40 1.68 -4.38
CA GLN A 339 3.20 1.90 -5.19
C GLN A 339 2.01 1.10 -4.67
N SER A 340 2.25 -0.09 -4.07
CA SER A 340 1.21 -0.87 -3.40
C SER A 340 0.71 -0.24 -2.08
N GLY A 341 1.38 0.81 -1.58
CA GLY A 341 0.96 1.57 -0.42
C GLY A 341 1.51 1.07 0.92
N TYR A 342 2.51 0.19 0.92
CA TYR A 342 3.19 -0.22 2.16
C TYR A 342 4.26 0.79 2.59
N LEU A 343 4.83 1.53 1.64
CA LEU A 343 5.69 2.67 1.91
C LEU A 343 5.07 3.96 1.35
N THR A 344 5.49 5.08 1.87
CA THR A 344 5.12 6.42 1.43
C THR A 344 6.31 7.36 1.48
N ILE A 345 6.21 8.55 0.87
CA ILE A 345 7.23 9.58 0.92
C ILE A 345 7.23 10.21 2.31
N LYS A 346 8.35 10.14 3.03
CA LYS A 346 8.56 10.77 4.34
C LYS A 346 9.42 12.02 4.27
N GLY A 347 10.12 12.23 3.15
CA GLY A 347 10.96 13.40 2.94
C GLY A 347 11.58 13.43 1.55
N TYR A 348 12.23 14.56 1.24
CA TYR A 348 12.90 14.78 -0.03
C TYR A 348 14.14 15.63 0.14
N ASP A 349 15.25 15.18 -0.42
CA ASP A 349 16.48 15.95 -0.50
C ASP A 349 16.52 16.71 -1.83
N TYR A 350 16.29 18.02 -1.78
CA TYR A 350 16.26 18.89 -2.97
C TYR A 350 17.62 19.01 -3.67
N ARG A 351 18.71 18.76 -2.96
CA ARG A 351 20.06 18.87 -3.52
C ARG A 351 20.37 17.71 -4.46
N PHE A 352 19.91 16.52 -4.09
CA PHE A 352 20.21 15.28 -4.82
C PHE A 352 19.01 14.70 -5.57
N GLY A 353 17.82 15.25 -5.36
CA GLY A 353 16.60 14.70 -5.96
C GLY A 353 16.17 13.36 -5.37
N ILE A 354 16.52 13.10 -4.09
CA ILE A 354 16.32 11.81 -3.43
C ILE A 354 15.09 11.85 -2.51
N TYR A 355 14.20 10.89 -2.69
CA TYR A 355 13.05 10.64 -1.81
C TYR A 355 13.46 9.73 -0.65
N ARG A 356 13.03 10.06 0.55
CA ARG A 356 13.09 9.17 1.72
C ARG A 356 11.73 8.54 1.93
N LEU A 357 11.71 7.20 2.03
CA LEU A 357 10.50 6.41 2.19
C LEU A 357 10.43 5.85 3.62
N GLY A 358 9.20 5.50 4.03
CA GLY A 358 8.91 4.83 5.28
C GLY A 358 7.45 4.38 5.31
N PHE A 359 7.05 3.67 6.35
CA PHE A 359 5.65 3.26 6.52
C PHE A 359 4.73 4.49 6.64
N PRO A 360 3.55 4.50 6.01
CA PRO A 360 2.64 5.63 6.10
C PRO A 360 2.16 5.85 7.54
N ASN A 361 1.75 4.80 8.23
CA ASN A 361 1.14 4.85 9.54
C ASN A 361 1.30 3.52 10.29
N ARG A 362 0.80 3.49 11.54
CA ARG A 362 0.89 2.34 12.43
C ARG A 362 0.11 1.13 11.90
N GLU A 363 -1.07 1.33 11.30
CA GLU A 363 -1.86 0.23 10.72
C GLU A 363 -1.03 -0.57 9.72
N VAL A 364 -0.36 0.14 8.80
CA VAL A 364 0.40 -0.50 7.72
C VAL A 364 1.68 -1.12 8.25
N GLU A 365 2.42 -0.42 9.12
CA GLU A 365 3.65 -0.95 9.70
C GLU A 365 3.37 -2.21 10.52
N GLU A 366 2.44 -2.15 11.46
CA GLU A 366 2.09 -3.29 12.30
C GLU A 366 1.55 -4.46 11.48
N GLY A 367 0.61 -4.19 10.57
CA GLY A 367 0.03 -5.23 9.71
C GLY A 367 1.07 -5.90 8.83
N PHE A 368 1.97 -5.13 8.23
CA PHE A 368 3.01 -5.67 7.35
C PHE A 368 4.03 -6.51 8.11
N VAL A 369 4.53 -6.03 9.25
CA VAL A 369 5.52 -6.76 10.06
C VAL A 369 4.90 -8.04 10.65
N ARG A 370 3.63 -8.00 11.12
CA ARG A 370 2.90 -9.20 11.56
C ARG A 370 2.74 -10.23 10.43
N PHE A 371 2.45 -9.74 9.24
CA PHE A 371 2.29 -10.61 8.07
C PHE A 371 3.62 -11.29 7.67
N LEU A 372 4.75 -10.61 7.84
CA LEU A 372 6.07 -11.19 7.52
C LEU A 372 6.49 -12.30 8.50
N LEU A 373 6.09 -12.23 9.77
CA LEU A 373 6.58 -13.12 10.82
C LEU A 373 6.51 -14.62 10.45
N PRO A 374 5.37 -15.18 10.00
CA PRO A 374 5.29 -16.62 9.64
C PRO A 374 6.14 -17.04 8.43
N TYR A 375 6.65 -16.10 7.69
CA TYR A 375 7.51 -16.39 6.53
C TYR A 375 9.01 -16.33 6.84
N TYR A 376 9.38 -15.67 7.94
CA TYR A 376 10.76 -15.51 8.38
C TYR A 376 11.09 -16.33 9.63
N ALA A 377 10.08 -16.66 10.45
CA ALA A 377 10.22 -17.46 11.64
C ALA A 377 9.36 -18.74 11.54
N ASN A 378 9.78 -19.80 12.26
CA ASN A 378 8.99 -21.03 12.34
C ASN A 378 7.80 -20.85 13.29
N VAL A 379 6.79 -20.13 12.82
CA VAL A 379 5.57 -19.84 13.58
C VAL A 379 4.36 -19.99 12.67
N ASP A 380 3.35 -20.71 13.14
CA ASP A 380 2.08 -20.80 12.41
C ASP A 380 1.36 -19.44 12.38
N LYS A 381 0.67 -19.14 11.27
CA LYS A 381 -0.05 -17.87 11.09
C LYS A 381 -1.10 -17.62 12.16
N VAL A 382 -1.75 -18.66 12.66
CA VAL A 382 -2.79 -18.56 13.68
C VAL A 382 -2.17 -18.31 15.06
N GLU A 383 -1.00 -18.90 15.33
CA GLU A 383 -0.28 -18.77 16.62
C GLU A 383 0.53 -17.47 16.72
N SER A 384 0.90 -16.87 15.60
CA SER A 384 1.77 -15.69 15.53
C SER A 384 1.36 -14.53 16.47
N PRO A 385 0.08 -14.11 16.59
CA PRO A 385 -0.32 -13.06 17.53
C PRO A 385 -0.09 -13.44 19.00
N PHE A 386 -0.29 -14.71 19.35
CA PHE A 386 -0.10 -15.21 20.72
C PHE A 386 1.39 -15.28 21.09
N GLU A 387 2.25 -15.61 20.13
CA GLU A 387 3.69 -15.61 20.35
C GLU A 387 4.21 -14.19 20.67
N ILE A 388 3.75 -13.18 19.96
CA ILE A 388 4.11 -11.79 20.25
C ILE A 388 3.60 -11.36 21.63
N GLN A 389 2.37 -11.73 21.99
CA GLN A 389 1.84 -11.45 23.33
C GLN A 389 2.71 -12.08 24.44
N LYS A 390 3.22 -13.30 24.22
CA LYS A 390 4.11 -13.96 25.17
C LYS A 390 5.44 -13.22 25.30
N PHE A 391 6.08 -12.80 24.18
CA PHE A 391 7.28 -11.97 24.22
C PHE A 391 7.08 -10.69 25.05
N VAL A 392 5.97 -9.98 24.84
CA VAL A 392 5.66 -8.76 25.61
C VAL A 392 5.56 -9.06 27.09
N ARG A 393 4.82 -10.10 27.49
CA ARG A 393 4.67 -10.49 28.91
C ARG A 393 5.98 -10.92 29.55
N GLU A 394 6.82 -11.64 28.81
CA GLU A 394 8.15 -12.08 29.26
C GLU A 394 9.05 -10.86 29.54
N VAL A 395 9.08 -9.90 28.62
CA VAL A 395 9.85 -8.65 28.79
C VAL A 395 9.30 -7.81 29.96
N GLU A 396 7.99 -7.69 30.11
CA GLU A 396 7.35 -6.95 31.22
C GLU A 396 7.55 -7.63 32.58
N ALA A 397 7.73 -8.96 32.59
CA ALA A 397 7.97 -9.74 33.81
C ALA A 397 9.45 -9.82 34.23
N GLY A 398 10.38 -9.41 33.37
CA GLY A 398 11.82 -9.60 33.61
C GLY A 398 12.30 -11.01 33.27
N ASP A 399 11.51 -11.82 32.57
CA ASP A 399 11.79 -13.21 32.21
C ASP A 399 12.54 -13.32 30.88
N TYR A 400 13.81 -12.91 30.89
CA TYR A 400 14.67 -13.02 29.70
C TYR A 400 14.96 -14.46 29.29
N GLU A 401 14.91 -15.43 30.24
CA GLU A 401 15.11 -16.86 29.93
C GLU A 401 14.03 -17.39 29.00
N SER A 402 12.75 -17.15 29.32
CA SER A 402 11.62 -17.52 28.44
C SER A 402 11.66 -16.77 27.11
N PHE A 403 12.01 -15.47 27.11
CA PHE A 403 12.19 -14.67 25.92
C PHE A 403 13.19 -15.29 24.95
N PHE A 404 14.41 -15.63 25.41
CA PHE A 404 15.43 -16.23 24.54
C PHE A 404 15.11 -17.67 24.12
N ARG A 405 14.48 -18.48 24.96
CA ARG A 405 14.01 -19.83 24.58
C ARG A 405 12.95 -19.74 23.47
N ARG A 406 12.04 -18.76 23.55
CA ARG A 406 11.05 -18.50 22.50
C ARG A 406 11.73 -18.01 21.23
N LEU A 407 12.67 -17.10 21.34
CA LEU A 407 13.43 -16.59 20.20
C LEU A 407 14.23 -17.73 19.52
N GLN A 408 14.81 -18.66 20.28
CA GLN A 408 15.41 -19.88 19.72
C GLN A 408 14.42 -20.71 18.90
N SER A 409 13.15 -20.82 19.34
CA SER A 409 12.15 -21.59 18.60
C SER A 409 11.83 -20.98 17.24
N PHE A 410 11.98 -19.66 17.07
CA PHE A 410 11.77 -18.97 15.80
C PHE A 410 12.84 -19.29 14.76
N PHE A 411 14.03 -19.68 15.20
CA PHE A 411 15.12 -20.08 14.31
C PHE A 411 15.17 -21.60 14.06
N SER A 412 14.28 -22.38 14.66
CA SER A 412 14.16 -23.81 14.36
C SER A 412 13.63 -24.02 12.94
N ASP A 413 14.19 -25.02 12.23
CA ASP A 413 13.74 -25.42 10.89
C ASP A 413 13.80 -24.32 9.82
N ILE A 414 14.86 -23.48 9.84
CA ILE A 414 15.10 -22.47 8.82
C ILE A 414 15.14 -23.11 7.42
N PRO A 415 14.33 -22.63 6.43
CA PRO A 415 14.37 -23.13 5.07
C PRO A 415 15.78 -23.04 4.46
N TYR A 416 16.19 -24.09 3.74
CA TYR A 416 17.54 -24.19 3.18
C TYR A 416 17.92 -23.01 2.25
N GLU A 417 16.96 -22.45 1.55
CA GLU A 417 17.12 -21.29 0.67
C GLU A 417 17.57 -20.03 1.42
N LEU A 418 17.12 -19.85 2.66
CA LEU A 418 17.49 -18.73 3.53
C LEU A 418 18.83 -18.96 4.25
N ALA A 419 19.32 -20.20 4.28
CA ALA A 419 20.55 -20.55 4.98
C ALA A 419 21.84 -20.00 4.32
N ARG A 420 21.78 -19.54 3.06
CA ARG A 420 22.94 -18.95 2.35
C ARG A 420 23.29 -17.56 2.88
N GLU A 421 22.31 -16.82 3.41
CA GLU A 421 22.49 -15.48 4.00
C GLU A 421 21.98 -15.47 5.44
N LEU A 422 22.56 -16.35 6.23
CA LEU A 422 22.11 -16.62 7.59
C LEU A 422 22.12 -15.36 8.48
N GLU A 423 23.13 -14.51 8.32
CA GLU A 423 23.24 -13.25 9.08
C GLU A 423 22.06 -12.33 8.79
N LEU A 424 21.77 -12.10 7.52
CA LEU A 424 20.63 -11.26 7.11
C LEU A 424 19.30 -11.87 7.56
N HIS A 425 19.18 -13.20 7.52
CA HIS A 425 17.96 -13.87 7.97
C HIS A 425 17.71 -13.64 9.46
N TYR A 426 18.70 -13.87 10.34
CA TYR A 426 18.48 -13.65 11.77
C TYR A 426 18.29 -12.17 12.10
N GLN A 427 18.97 -11.25 11.41
CA GLN A 427 18.75 -9.81 11.54
C GLN A 427 17.30 -9.44 11.19
N ASN A 428 16.74 -9.99 10.11
CA ASN A 428 15.36 -9.78 9.72
C ASN A 428 14.38 -10.33 10.77
N VAL A 429 14.63 -11.51 11.34
CA VAL A 429 13.80 -12.07 12.42
C VAL A 429 13.85 -11.19 13.67
N LEU A 430 15.04 -10.78 14.09
CA LEU A 430 15.21 -9.86 15.23
C LEU A 430 14.50 -8.53 15.01
N TYR A 431 14.62 -7.96 13.81
CA TYR A 431 13.91 -6.73 13.42
C TYR A 431 12.39 -6.91 13.56
N ILE A 432 11.83 -8.00 13.01
CA ILE A 432 10.40 -8.31 13.09
C ILE A 432 9.95 -8.41 14.56
N VAL A 433 10.66 -9.18 15.38
CA VAL A 433 10.33 -9.36 16.79
C VAL A 433 10.42 -8.03 17.55
N CYS A 434 11.52 -7.29 17.37
CA CYS A 434 11.71 -5.99 18.00
C CYS A 434 10.59 -5.00 17.63
N LYS A 435 10.25 -4.91 16.35
CA LYS A 435 9.16 -4.04 15.86
C LYS A 435 7.82 -4.44 16.45
N LEU A 436 7.47 -5.73 16.47
CA LEU A 436 6.19 -6.20 16.99
C LEU A 436 6.08 -6.01 18.51
N VAL A 437 7.15 -6.26 19.26
CA VAL A 437 7.23 -5.97 20.70
C VAL A 437 7.17 -4.46 20.93
N GLY A 438 7.77 -3.67 20.03
CA GLY A 438 7.83 -2.21 20.09
C GLY A 438 6.48 -1.49 19.98
N PHE A 439 5.40 -2.17 19.54
CA PHE A 439 4.05 -1.61 19.61
C PHE A 439 3.46 -1.60 21.03
N TYR A 440 4.07 -2.32 21.96
CA TYR A 440 3.60 -2.49 23.35
C TYR A 440 4.57 -1.92 24.38
N VAL A 441 5.89 -2.04 24.13
CA VAL A 441 6.96 -1.51 24.97
C VAL A 441 7.92 -0.68 24.13
N LYS A 442 8.70 0.21 24.74
CA LYS A 442 9.70 0.97 23.98
C LYS A 442 10.80 0.02 23.51
N ALA A 443 11.00 -0.07 22.19
CA ALA A 443 11.99 -0.95 21.57
C ALA A 443 12.78 -0.18 20.48
N GLU A 444 14.08 -0.39 20.46
CA GLU A 444 15.02 0.14 19.47
C GLU A 444 15.88 -1.01 18.92
N TYR A 445 16.05 -1.10 17.62
CA TYR A 445 16.89 -2.08 16.93
C TYR A 445 17.82 -1.38 15.95
N HIS A 446 19.10 -1.73 15.97
CA HIS A 446 20.16 -1.16 15.14
C HIS A 446 21.02 -2.25 14.52
N THR A 447 21.52 -2.01 13.31
CA THR A 447 22.42 -2.93 12.59
C THR A 447 23.78 -2.29 12.25
N SER A 448 24.05 -1.06 12.71
CA SER A 448 25.28 -0.33 12.39
C SER A 448 26.35 -0.45 13.48
N GLU A 449 27.61 -0.53 13.07
CA GLU A 449 28.75 -0.50 13.98
C GLU A 449 28.71 0.69 14.96
N GLY A 450 28.98 0.42 16.24
CA GLY A 450 29.05 1.44 17.28
C GLY A 450 27.70 1.80 17.92
N ARG A 451 26.64 1.03 17.66
CA ARG A 451 25.36 1.09 18.38
C ARG A 451 24.99 -0.28 18.89
N VAL A 452 24.29 -0.32 20.03
CA VAL A 452 23.72 -1.55 20.57
C VAL A 452 22.67 -2.13 19.61
N ASP A 453 22.66 -3.45 19.43
CA ASP A 453 21.78 -4.07 18.45
C ASP A 453 20.30 -3.98 18.85
N MET A 454 19.95 -4.18 20.12
CA MET A 454 18.57 -4.08 20.59
C MET A 454 18.48 -3.52 22.00
N VAL A 455 17.56 -2.57 22.20
CA VAL A 455 17.18 -2.04 23.51
C VAL A 455 15.67 -2.20 23.69
N LEU A 456 15.25 -2.85 24.80
CA LEU A 456 13.85 -2.91 25.21
C LEU A 456 13.68 -2.21 26.56
N GLN A 457 12.62 -1.44 26.71
CA GLN A 457 12.34 -0.69 27.94
C GLN A 457 10.87 -0.88 28.33
N THR A 458 10.66 -1.35 29.54
CA THR A 458 9.35 -1.47 30.20
C THR A 458 9.27 -0.48 31.37
N ASP A 459 8.18 -0.49 32.11
CA ASP A 459 8.04 0.31 33.32
C ASP A 459 9.01 -0.10 34.43
N LYS A 460 9.49 -1.35 34.44
CA LYS A 460 10.31 -1.93 35.51
C LYS A 460 11.70 -2.33 35.06
N PHE A 461 11.91 -2.60 33.76
CA PHE A 461 13.11 -3.21 33.24
C PHE A 461 13.64 -2.49 32.01
N ILE A 462 14.97 -2.50 31.86
CA ILE A 462 15.70 -2.09 30.67
C ILE A 462 16.57 -3.27 30.24
N TYR A 463 16.52 -3.61 28.97
CA TYR A 463 17.33 -4.68 28.37
C TYR A 463 18.22 -4.05 27.30
N ILE A 464 19.52 -4.29 27.39
CA ILE A 464 20.52 -3.94 26.39
C ILE A 464 21.09 -5.23 25.87
N MET A 465 20.88 -5.52 24.59
CA MET A 465 21.23 -6.80 23.96
C MET A 465 22.16 -6.58 22.79
N GLU A 466 23.25 -7.32 22.79
CA GLU A 466 24.23 -7.36 21.69
C GLU A 466 24.31 -8.79 21.15
N PHE A 467 24.29 -8.95 19.82
CA PHE A 467 24.26 -10.25 19.15
C PHE A 467 25.54 -10.47 18.35
N LYS A 468 26.15 -11.66 18.45
CA LYS A 468 27.32 -12.06 17.68
C LYS A 468 27.04 -13.29 16.83
N LEU A 469 27.31 -13.20 15.54
CA LEU A 469 27.32 -14.35 14.65
C LEU A 469 28.71 -15.00 14.69
N ASN A 470 28.77 -16.29 15.03
CA ASN A 470 30.00 -17.06 15.15
C ASN A 470 31.04 -16.47 16.11
N GLY A 471 30.65 -15.52 16.98
CA GLY A 471 31.43 -15.05 18.12
C GLY A 471 31.02 -15.75 19.41
N THR A 472 31.21 -15.11 20.56
CA THR A 472 30.80 -15.62 21.86
C THR A 472 29.84 -14.68 22.58
N ALA A 473 29.05 -15.19 23.50
CA ALA A 473 28.16 -14.38 24.33
C ALA A 473 28.97 -13.45 25.26
N GLU A 474 30.17 -13.89 25.65
CA GLU A 474 31.16 -13.15 26.43
C GLU A 474 31.66 -11.91 25.63
N GLU A 475 32.02 -12.11 24.37
CA GLU A 475 32.45 -11.01 23.47
C GLU A 475 31.33 -9.99 23.24
N ALA A 476 30.09 -10.46 23.09
CA ALA A 476 28.93 -9.58 22.97
C ALA A 476 28.73 -8.74 24.24
N LEU A 477 28.80 -9.40 25.42
CA LEU A 477 28.66 -8.71 26.70
C LEU A 477 29.80 -7.71 26.94
N GLN A 478 31.04 -8.08 26.59
CA GLN A 478 32.20 -7.21 26.68
C GLN A 478 32.04 -5.98 25.78
N GLN A 479 31.46 -6.11 24.59
CA GLN A 479 31.19 -4.98 23.70
C GLN A 479 30.21 -3.97 24.32
N ILE A 480 29.19 -4.42 25.06
CA ILE A 480 28.26 -3.53 25.77
C ILE A 480 29.04 -2.64 26.77
N GLU A 481 30.02 -3.23 27.47
CA GLU A 481 30.87 -2.51 28.42
C GLU A 481 31.85 -1.57 27.72
N ASP A 482 32.61 -2.05 26.73
CA ASP A 482 33.64 -1.29 26.03
C ASP A 482 33.06 -0.07 25.28
N LYS A 483 31.85 -0.20 24.75
CA LYS A 483 31.14 0.86 24.04
C LYS A 483 30.25 1.71 24.96
N HIS A 484 30.20 1.36 26.26
CA HIS A 484 29.40 2.09 27.26
C HIS A 484 27.92 2.24 26.90
N TYR A 485 27.32 1.22 26.29
CA TYR A 485 25.91 1.26 25.86
C TYR A 485 24.93 1.43 27.02
N ALA A 486 25.30 1.02 28.21
CA ALA A 486 24.49 1.18 29.43
C ALA A 486 24.49 2.62 30.01
N ARG A 487 25.45 3.47 29.60
CA ARG A 487 25.64 4.82 30.16
C ARG A 487 24.38 5.71 30.17
N PRO A 488 23.52 5.71 29.14
CA PRO A 488 22.29 6.49 29.16
C PRO A 488 21.29 6.08 30.24
N PHE A 489 21.46 4.89 30.82
CA PHE A 489 20.56 4.29 31.80
C PHE A 489 21.17 4.15 33.21
N GLU A 490 22.39 4.61 33.45
CA GLU A 490 23.07 4.49 34.75
C GLU A 490 22.33 5.17 35.91
N THR A 491 21.55 6.21 35.62
CA THR A 491 20.76 6.93 36.64
C THR A 491 19.29 6.51 36.68
N ASP A 492 18.91 5.53 35.83
CA ASP A 492 17.55 5.03 35.78
C ASP A 492 17.25 4.11 36.98
N SER A 493 16.07 4.25 37.57
CA SER A 493 15.67 3.45 38.74
C SER A 493 15.19 2.06 38.37
N ARG A 494 14.98 1.78 37.09
CA ARG A 494 14.56 0.47 36.60
C ARG A 494 15.71 -0.52 36.64
N LYS A 495 15.38 -1.81 36.76
CA LYS A 495 16.40 -2.85 36.73
C LYS A 495 16.96 -3.00 35.32
N LEU A 496 18.28 -2.87 35.18
CA LEU A 496 19.00 -2.97 33.92
C LEU A 496 19.54 -4.40 33.74
N PHE A 497 19.29 -4.97 32.56
CA PHE A 497 19.89 -6.21 32.09
C PHE A 497 20.81 -5.94 30.89
N LYS A 498 22.08 -6.31 30.98
CA LYS A 498 23.02 -6.34 29.86
C LYS A 498 23.13 -7.78 29.38
N ILE A 499 22.87 -8.02 28.11
CA ILE A 499 22.74 -9.37 27.58
C ILE A 499 23.59 -9.53 26.33
N GLY A 500 24.61 -10.38 26.42
CA GLY A 500 25.40 -10.81 25.27
C GLY A 500 24.84 -12.12 24.72
N VAL A 501 24.63 -12.20 23.42
CA VAL A 501 24.01 -13.34 22.75
C VAL A 501 24.93 -13.88 21.65
N ASN A 502 25.12 -15.19 21.62
CA ASN A 502 25.81 -15.88 20.54
C ASN A 502 24.82 -16.58 19.61
N PHE A 503 24.91 -16.26 18.32
CA PHE A 503 24.23 -16.97 17.24
C PHE A 503 25.28 -17.78 16.44
N SER A 504 25.03 -19.07 16.25
CA SER A 504 25.93 -19.97 15.55
C SER A 504 25.44 -20.25 14.11
N ALA A 505 26.32 -20.07 13.14
CA ALA A 505 26.07 -20.45 11.77
C ALA A 505 26.02 -21.98 11.58
N GLN A 506 26.66 -22.75 12.48
CA GLN A 506 26.66 -24.19 12.40
C GLN A 506 25.32 -24.79 12.83
N THR A 507 24.80 -24.37 13.98
CA THR A 507 23.49 -24.82 14.50
C THR A 507 22.33 -24.02 13.90
N ARG A 508 22.62 -22.86 13.27
CA ARG A 508 21.64 -21.88 12.72
C ARG A 508 20.66 -21.38 13.77
N ASN A 509 21.16 -21.24 15.01
CA ASN A 509 20.32 -20.86 16.15
C ASN A 509 21.12 -20.07 17.17
N ILE A 510 20.44 -19.51 18.16
CA ILE A 510 21.05 -18.98 19.37
C ILE A 510 21.61 -20.16 20.19
N GLU A 511 22.91 -20.16 20.46
CA GLU A 511 23.55 -21.19 21.26
C GLU A 511 23.62 -20.82 22.73
N LYS A 512 23.93 -19.55 23.01
CA LYS A 512 24.18 -19.09 24.38
C LYS A 512 23.80 -17.64 24.56
N TRP A 513 23.32 -17.30 25.73
CA TRP A 513 23.22 -15.90 26.19
C TRP A 513 23.78 -15.79 27.60
N LEU A 514 24.36 -14.65 27.91
CA LEU A 514 24.87 -14.28 29.23
C LEU A 514 24.21 -12.96 29.65
N VAL A 515 23.91 -12.89 30.95
CA VAL A 515 23.21 -11.72 31.52
C VAL A 515 24.00 -11.18 32.69
N GLU A 516 24.24 -9.86 32.66
CA GLU A 516 24.68 -9.07 33.80
C GLU A 516 23.57 -8.10 34.23
N ASN A 517 23.49 -7.91 35.59
CA ASN A 517 22.45 -7.06 36.21
C ASN A 517 23.06 -5.80 36.82
#